data_9b82f885f460601b2957f6b690fe4313
#
_entry.id   9b82f885f460601b2957f6b690fe4313
#
_cell.length_a   1.000
_cell.length_b   1.000
_cell.length_c   1.000
_cell.angle_alpha   90.00
_cell.angle_beta   90.00
_cell.angle_gamma   90.00
#
_symmetry.space_group_name_H-M   'P 1'
#
loop_
_entity.id
_entity.type
_entity.pdbx_description
1 polymer ?
#
loop_
_entity_poly.entity_id
_entity_poly.type
_entity_poly.pdbx_seq_one_letter_code
_entity_poly.pdbx_strand_id
1 'polypeptide(L)'
;NPEGKQMRNELSHMCLEQLIRWLKHGGNVGIHDATNTTRARRREIAERVAREPGLRLMFLETVCTDPEILAKNVEVKVSSGDPDYDKMSREEAKADFLRRIKHYEEVYEPLDADGTERGLSYCKIINLGRTAIMNNIGGYLESQIAFYLRNLHVTPRNIFFSRHGESQYNVQGKIGGDSDLSERGWAYARALPKLIHDNIGDAPLTVWHSSLRRTAQTASFLDYPKLIWKSLDELDAGVCDSMTYEEIERYYPEDYASRDEDKFNYRYRGGESYRDIVVRLEPVIMELERQDNILIVGHQAVLRCLYAYFNEYKQSDLPYIKIPLHTVIKLTPKAYGCDEERYQLPIEAVDTHRPRPRPPRPPPAAEEDKAGGATGVEDELIRAALTEPPSQRRQSGPLPNA
;
A
#
# COMPACT_ATOMS: atom_id res chain seq x y z
N ASN A 1 -2.62 -20.45 32.76
CA ASN A 1 -2.38 -19.62 33.94
C ASN A 1 -3.48 -18.52 34.00
N PRO A 2 -4.31 -18.47 35.09
CA PRO A 2 -5.37 -17.49 35.28
C PRO A 2 -4.85 -16.04 35.23
N GLU A 3 -3.74 -15.74 35.86
CA GLU A 3 -3.11 -14.41 35.89
C GLU A 3 -2.74 -13.93 34.49
N GLY A 4 -2.15 -14.80 33.66
CA GLY A 4 -1.84 -14.46 32.27
C GLY A 4 -3.09 -14.24 31.41
N LYS A 5 -4.23 -14.87 31.72
CA LYS A 5 -5.52 -14.62 31.06
C LYS A 5 -6.07 -13.25 31.46
N GLN A 6 -6.00 -12.91 32.74
CA GLN A 6 -6.45 -11.62 33.26
C GLN A 6 -5.62 -10.48 32.63
N MET A 7 -4.29 -10.58 32.67
CA MET A 7 -3.39 -9.60 32.07
C MET A 7 -3.68 -9.36 30.57
N ARG A 8 -3.88 -10.43 29.79
CA ARG A 8 -4.24 -10.30 28.38
C ARG A 8 -5.57 -9.59 28.17
N ASN A 9 -6.55 -9.83 29.04
CA ASN A 9 -7.83 -9.12 28.98
C ASN A 9 -7.66 -7.63 29.28
N GLU A 10 -6.95 -7.29 30.34
CA GLU A 10 -6.66 -5.90 30.69
C GLU A 10 -5.92 -5.16 29.58
N LEU A 11 -4.86 -5.74 29.02
CA LEU A 11 -4.12 -5.16 27.90
C LEU A 11 -5.02 -4.96 26.67
N SER A 12 -5.87 -5.90 26.35
CA SER A 12 -6.77 -5.78 25.22
C SER A 12 -7.82 -4.67 25.43
N HIS A 13 -8.33 -4.49 26.65
CA HIS A 13 -9.20 -3.35 26.98
C HIS A 13 -8.45 -2.02 26.85
N MET A 14 -7.23 -1.94 27.35
CA MET A 14 -6.39 -0.74 27.21
C MET A 14 -6.15 -0.41 25.72
N CYS A 15 -5.84 -1.39 24.90
CA CYS A 15 -5.65 -1.21 23.44
C CYS A 15 -6.94 -0.70 22.78
N LEU A 16 -8.09 -1.27 23.12
CA LEU A 16 -9.38 -0.83 22.59
C LEU A 16 -9.70 0.62 22.98
N GLU A 17 -9.45 1.01 24.23
CA GLU A 17 -9.64 2.39 24.69
C GLU A 17 -8.70 3.39 23.98
N GLN A 18 -7.45 3.01 23.74
CA GLN A 18 -6.50 3.83 22.98
C GLN A 18 -6.96 3.98 21.53
N LEU A 19 -7.43 2.90 20.90
CA LEU A 19 -7.92 2.91 19.54
C LEU A 19 -9.16 3.80 19.39
N ILE A 20 -10.11 3.71 20.32
CA ILE A 20 -11.31 4.56 20.37
C ILE A 20 -10.90 6.04 20.49
N ARG A 21 -9.97 6.37 21.40
CA ARG A 21 -9.46 7.73 21.54
C ARG A 21 -8.85 8.24 20.24
N TRP A 22 -8.02 7.44 19.59
CA TRP A 22 -7.40 7.83 18.31
C TRP A 22 -8.44 8.07 17.20
N LEU A 23 -9.45 7.21 17.08
CA LEU A 23 -10.56 7.39 16.13
C LEU A 23 -11.32 8.72 16.39
N LYS A 24 -11.56 9.07 17.66
CA LYS A 24 -12.24 10.33 18.03
C LYS A 24 -11.41 11.60 17.74
N HIS A 25 -10.09 11.46 17.56
CA HIS A 25 -9.18 12.57 17.22
C HIS A 25 -8.82 12.61 15.73
N GLY A 26 -9.66 12.06 14.86
CA GLY A 26 -9.51 12.17 13.40
C GLY A 26 -8.99 10.91 12.70
N GLY A 27 -8.87 9.80 13.42
CA GLY A 27 -8.63 8.49 12.79
C GLY A 27 -9.83 8.04 11.96
N ASN A 28 -9.60 7.44 10.79
CA ASN A 28 -10.68 6.99 9.92
C ASN A 28 -11.03 5.50 10.09
N VAL A 29 -10.01 4.65 10.24
CA VAL A 29 -10.17 3.19 10.39
C VAL A 29 -9.21 2.70 11.45
N GLY A 30 -9.71 1.97 12.44
CA GLY A 30 -8.92 1.33 13.49
C GLY A 30 -9.05 -0.18 13.41
N ILE A 31 -7.95 -0.91 13.59
CA ILE A 31 -7.93 -2.36 13.62
C ILE A 31 -7.56 -2.82 15.03
N HIS A 32 -8.48 -3.54 15.68
CA HIS A 32 -8.23 -4.21 16.96
C HIS A 32 -7.88 -5.67 16.70
N ASP A 33 -6.60 -5.93 16.51
CA ASP A 33 -6.08 -7.29 16.25
C ASP A 33 -5.96 -8.08 17.55
N ALA A 34 -6.88 -9.01 17.73
CA ALA A 34 -6.92 -9.94 18.85
C ALA A 34 -7.67 -11.22 18.46
N THR A 35 -7.52 -12.30 19.23
CA THR A 35 -8.19 -13.57 18.91
C THR A 35 -9.72 -13.49 18.97
N ASN A 36 -10.29 -12.68 19.87
CA ASN A 36 -11.73 -12.44 20.04
C ASN A 36 -12.61 -13.70 19.92
N THR A 37 -12.09 -14.83 20.42
CA THR A 37 -12.58 -16.21 20.18
C THR A 37 -13.96 -16.48 20.76
N THR A 38 -14.40 -15.77 21.82
CA THR A 38 -15.65 -16.05 22.51
C THR A 38 -16.71 -14.99 22.23
N ARG A 39 -17.98 -15.40 22.25
CA ARG A 39 -19.13 -14.48 22.13
C ARG A 39 -19.15 -13.43 23.23
N ALA A 40 -18.83 -13.83 24.46
CA ALA A 40 -18.74 -12.90 25.59
C ALA A 40 -17.78 -11.76 25.27
N ARG A 41 -16.60 -12.08 24.75
CA ARG A 41 -15.60 -11.10 24.36
C ARG A 41 -16.08 -10.17 23.25
N ARG A 42 -16.67 -10.72 22.20
CA ARG A 42 -17.22 -9.92 21.08
C ARG A 42 -18.35 -9.01 21.53
N ARG A 43 -19.21 -9.50 22.44
CA ARG A 43 -20.28 -8.69 23.06
C ARG A 43 -19.72 -7.51 23.83
N GLU A 44 -18.72 -7.72 24.70
CA GLU A 44 -18.06 -6.63 25.46
C GLU A 44 -17.51 -5.54 24.53
N ILE A 45 -16.85 -5.94 23.43
CA ILE A 45 -16.33 -5.01 22.44
C ILE A 45 -17.48 -4.25 21.77
N ALA A 46 -18.53 -4.94 21.34
CA ALA A 46 -19.69 -4.33 20.68
C ALA A 46 -20.41 -3.33 21.60
N GLU A 47 -20.65 -3.70 22.86
CA GLU A 47 -21.27 -2.82 23.86
C GLU A 47 -20.39 -1.60 24.16
N ARG A 48 -19.07 -1.78 24.19
CA ARG A 48 -18.14 -0.68 24.42
C ARG A 48 -18.15 0.32 23.27
N VAL A 49 -18.06 -0.17 22.03
CA VAL A 49 -18.08 0.70 20.83
C VAL A 49 -19.43 1.39 20.64
N ALA A 50 -20.53 0.70 20.95
CA ALA A 50 -21.89 1.26 20.84
C ALA A 50 -22.12 2.50 21.71
N ARG A 51 -21.31 2.74 22.74
CA ARG A 51 -21.36 3.96 23.59
C ARG A 51 -20.75 5.19 22.92
N GLU A 52 -20.07 5.01 21.77
CA GLU A 52 -19.38 6.10 21.08
C GLU A 52 -20.14 6.50 19.81
N PRO A 53 -20.84 7.63 19.81
CA PRO A 53 -21.55 8.13 18.63
C PRO A 53 -20.61 8.29 17.44
N GLY A 54 -21.03 7.81 16.27
CA GLY A 54 -20.27 7.95 15.03
C GLY A 54 -19.24 6.86 14.76
N LEU A 55 -18.93 5.99 15.73
CA LEU A 55 -18.11 4.82 15.48
C LEU A 55 -18.96 3.63 15.00
N ARG A 56 -18.42 2.89 14.06
CA ARG A 56 -19.02 1.64 13.55
C ARG A 56 -18.06 0.51 13.78
N LEU A 57 -18.60 -0.66 14.13
CA LEU A 57 -17.82 -1.87 14.40
C LEU A 57 -18.14 -2.91 13.35
N MET A 58 -17.13 -3.51 12.76
CA MET A 58 -17.23 -4.69 11.91
C MET A 58 -16.26 -5.75 12.42
N PHE A 59 -16.74 -6.96 12.63
CA PHE A 59 -15.88 -8.10 12.92
C PHE A 59 -15.37 -8.74 11.63
N LEU A 60 -14.09 -9.08 11.60
CA LEU A 60 -13.49 -9.91 10.57
C LEU A 60 -13.10 -11.27 11.18
N GLU A 61 -13.70 -12.33 10.66
CA GLU A 61 -13.35 -13.71 11.02
C GLU A 61 -12.68 -14.41 9.83
N THR A 62 -11.46 -14.89 10.03
CA THR A 62 -10.75 -15.68 9.02
C THR A 62 -10.73 -17.15 9.47
N VAL A 63 -11.24 -18.03 8.61
CA VAL A 63 -11.36 -19.48 8.88
C VAL A 63 -10.58 -20.24 7.81
N CYS A 64 -9.70 -21.13 8.24
CA CYS A 64 -9.00 -22.04 7.36
C CYS A 64 -9.33 -23.48 7.73
N THR A 65 -10.04 -24.19 6.84
CA THR A 65 -10.41 -25.61 7.00
C THR A 65 -9.67 -26.50 6.01
N ASP A 66 -8.97 -25.92 5.04
CA ASP A 66 -8.21 -26.65 4.04
C ASP A 66 -6.83 -27.04 4.61
N PRO A 67 -6.50 -28.36 4.71
CA PRO A 67 -5.26 -28.79 5.31
C PRO A 67 -4.00 -28.34 4.56
N GLU A 68 -4.08 -28.21 3.22
CA GLU A 68 -2.93 -27.76 2.42
C GLU A 68 -2.63 -26.29 2.65
N ILE A 69 -3.68 -25.46 2.72
CA ILE A 69 -3.56 -24.05 3.04
C ILE A 69 -3.01 -23.88 4.48
N LEU A 70 -3.55 -24.63 5.42
CA LEU A 70 -3.10 -24.59 6.82
C LEU A 70 -1.62 -24.95 6.94
N ALA A 71 -1.18 -26.02 6.27
CA ALA A 71 0.22 -26.43 6.28
C ALA A 71 1.16 -25.34 5.72
N LYS A 72 0.77 -24.70 4.60
CA LYS A 72 1.52 -23.55 4.02
C LYS A 72 1.56 -22.35 4.96
N ASN A 73 0.44 -21.99 5.58
CA ASN A 73 0.38 -20.86 6.52
C ASN A 73 1.25 -21.10 7.76
N VAL A 74 1.26 -22.31 8.30
CA VAL A 74 2.16 -22.70 9.41
C VAL A 74 3.61 -22.53 9.00
N GLU A 75 3.98 -22.98 7.80
CA GLU A 75 5.34 -22.86 7.26
C GLU A 75 5.76 -21.39 7.09
N VAL A 76 4.90 -20.56 6.51
CA VAL A 76 5.14 -19.11 6.38
C VAL A 76 5.33 -18.44 7.73
N LYS A 77 4.46 -18.75 8.71
CA LYS A 77 4.52 -18.16 10.06
C LYS A 77 5.82 -18.48 10.77
N VAL A 78 6.25 -19.74 10.72
CA VAL A 78 7.49 -20.22 11.37
C VAL A 78 8.74 -19.65 10.67
N SER A 79 8.67 -19.36 9.36
CA SER A 79 9.79 -18.84 8.56
C SER A 79 9.84 -17.32 8.47
N SER A 80 8.85 -16.59 9.01
CA SER A 80 8.70 -15.14 8.82
C SER A 80 9.57 -14.27 9.75
N GLY A 81 10.46 -14.87 10.57
CA GLY A 81 11.25 -14.11 11.55
C GLY A 81 10.42 -13.56 12.70
N ASP A 82 9.33 -14.25 13.06
CA ASP A 82 8.53 -13.87 14.22
C ASP A 82 9.38 -14.00 15.51
N PRO A 83 9.45 -12.94 16.33
CA PRO A 83 10.24 -12.92 17.55
C PRO A 83 9.94 -14.07 18.53
N ASP A 84 8.70 -14.62 18.49
CA ASP A 84 8.31 -15.77 19.30
C ASP A 84 9.12 -17.04 18.94
N TYR A 85 9.63 -17.12 17.69
CA TYR A 85 10.29 -18.30 17.12
C TYR A 85 11.77 -18.12 16.80
N ASP A 86 12.33 -16.94 16.91
CA ASP A 86 13.72 -16.62 16.55
C ASP A 86 14.78 -17.50 17.24
N LYS A 87 14.45 -18.07 18.41
CA LYS A 87 15.37 -18.90 19.23
C LYS A 87 15.05 -20.39 19.18
N MET A 88 14.05 -20.81 18.40
CA MET A 88 13.61 -22.19 18.28
C MET A 88 14.10 -22.81 16.97
N SER A 89 14.31 -24.14 16.96
CA SER A 89 14.45 -24.86 15.71
C SER A 89 13.11 -24.82 14.94
N ARG A 90 13.17 -25.00 13.62
CA ARG A 90 11.97 -24.97 12.76
C ARG A 90 10.93 -26.02 13.18
N GLU A 91 11.38 -27.19 13.58
CA GLU A 91 10.52 -28.29 14.05
C GLU A 91 9.86 -27.95 15.40
N GLU A 92 10.61 -27.39 16.32
CA GLU A 92 10.08 -26.96 17.63
C GLU A 92 9.07 -25.81 17.47
N ALA A 93 9.38 -24.81 16.65
CA ALA A 93 8.49 -23.71 16.35
C ALA A 93 7.18 -24.18 15.71
N LYS A 94 7.26 -25.11 14.75
CA LYS A 94 6.09 -25.73 14.12
C LYS A 94 5.24 -26.51 15.12
N ALA A 95 5.86 -27.32 15.98
CA ALA A 95 5.16 -28.10 17.02
C ALA A 95 4.50 -27.16 18.03
N ASP A 96 5.16 -26.08 18.43
CA ASP A 96 4.59 -25.09 19.35
C ASP A 96 3.40 -24.37 18.73
N PHE A 97 3.53 -23.93 17.48
CA PHE A 97 2.46 -23.22 16.78
C PHE A 97 1.21 -24.11 16.61
N LEU A 98 1.39 -25.40 16.26
CA LEU A 98 0.28 -26.35 16.16
C LEU A 98 -0.40 -26.61 17.53
N ARG A 99 0.37 -26.68 18.64
CA ARG A 99 -0.21 -26.77 19.98
C ARG A 99 -1.04 -25.53 20.33
N ARG A 100 -0.58 -24.34 19.95
CA ARG A 100 -1.32 -23.09 20.15
C ARG A 100 -2.62 -23.08 19.36
N ILE A 101 -2.60 -23.50 18.10
CA ILE A 101 -3.82 -23.63 17.26
C ILE A 101 -4.82 -24.53 17.98
N LYS A 102 -4.43 -25.74 18.39
CA LYS A 102 -5.31 -26.67 19.06
C LYS A 102 -5.92 -26.10 20.35
N HIS A 103 -5.13 -25.38 21.13
CA HIS A 103 -5.63 -24.76 22.36
C HIS A 103 -6.67 -23.66 22.06
N TYR A 104 -6.49 -22.88 20.97
CA TYR A 104 -7.48 -21.88 20.58
C TYR A 104 -8.75 -22.51 20.01
N GLU A 105 -8.64 -23.60 19.27
CA GLU A 105 -9.79 -24.38 18.77
C GLU A 105 -10.72 -24.85 19.87
N GLU A 106 -10.17 -25.26 21.03
CA GLU A 106 -10.95 -25.71 22.19
C GLU A 106 -11.88 -24.65 22.79
N VAL A 107 -11.54 -23.38 22.66
CA VAL A 107 -12.29 -22.24 23.22
C VAL A 107 -12.95 -21.35 22.15
N TYR A 108 -12.79 -21.73 20.89
CA TYR A 108 -13.30 -20.95 19.77
C TYR A 108 -14.80 -21.15 19.56
N GLU A 109 -15.53 -20.03 19.60
CA GLU A 109 -16.95 -19.98 19.26
C GLU A 109 -17.09 -19.27 17.91
N PRO A 110 -17.44 -19.99 16.82
CA PRO A 110 -17.61 -19.36 15.51
C PRO A 110 -18.63 -18.22 15.55
N LEU A 111 -18.34 -17.17 14.83
CA LEU A 111 -19.20 -15.99 14.77
C LEU A 111 -20.57 -16.37 14.22
N ASP A 112 -21.62 -15.99 14.94
CA ASP A 112 -23.05 -16.23 14.62
C ASP A 112 -23.43 -17.73 14.34
N ALA A 113 -22.73 -18.69 14.94
CA ALA A 113 -23.00 -20.10 14.69
C ALA A 113 -24.42 -20.54 15.11
N ASP A 114 -25.01 -19.86 16.09
CA ASP A 114 -26.35 -20.15 16.63
C ASP A 114 -27.39 -19.04 16.35
N GLY A 115 -27.02 -18.03 15.58
CA GLY A 115 -27.89 -16.91 15.24
C GLY A 115 -28.03 -15.83 16.32
N THR A 116 -27.27 -15.91 17.42
CA THR A 116 -27.35 -14.90 18.50
C THR A 116 -26.59 -13.61 18.18
N GLU A 117 -25.70 -13.62 17.20
CA GLU A 117 -24.87 -12.49 16.80
C GLU A 117 -25.33 -11.85 15.46
N ARG A 118 -26.53 -12.19 14.96
CA ARG A 118 -27.10 -11.64 13.70
C ARG A 118 -27.16 -10.12 13.67
N GLY A 119 -27.23 -9.47 14.82
CA GLY A 119 -27.23 -8.01 14.93
C GLY A 119 -25.86 -7.36 14.69
N LEU A 120 -24.78 -8.13 14.68
CA LEU A 120 -23.43 -7.60 14.46
C LEU A 120 -23.13 -7.42 12.96
N SER A 121 -22.33 -6.41 12.64
CA SER A 121 -21.70 -6.30 11.31
C SER A 121 -20.47 -7.19 11.27
N TYR A 122 -20.38 -8.09 10.31
CA TYR A 122 -19.21 -8.95 10.16
C TYR A 122 -18.95 -9.41 8.73
N CYS A 123 -17.68 -9.72 8.47
CA CYS A 123 -17.20 -10.40 7.28
C CYS A 123 -16.45 -11.66 7.68
N LYS A 124 -16.91 -12.84 7.24
CA LYS A 124 -16.25 -14.12 7.46
C LYS A 124 -15.62 -14.59 6.15
N ILE A 125 -14.30 -14.76 6.14
CA ILE A 125 -13.50 -15.19 5.00
C ILE A 125 -13.04 -16.63 5.25
N ILE A 126 -13.42 -17.55 4.37
CA ILE A 126 -13.12 -18.99 4.51
C ILE A 126 -12.17 -19.41 3.38
N ASN A 127 -11.10 -20.12 3.77
CA ASN A 127 -10.12 -20.69 2.85
C ASN A 127 -9.61 -19.66 1.83
N LEU A 128 -8.99 -18.57 2.32
CA LEU A 128 -8.38 -17.52 1.51
C LEU A 128 -9.38 -16.85 0.54
N GLY A 129 -10.63 -16.68 0.95
CA GLY A 129 -11.63 -16.01 0.13
C GLY A 129 -12.39 -16.91 -0.85
N ARG A 130 -12.19 -18.24 -0.82
CA ARG A 130 -13.01 -19.19 -1.60
C ARG A 130 -14.49 -19.00 -1.28
N THR A 131 -14.81 -18.75 0.02
CA THR A 131 -16.14 -18.40 0.47
C THR A 131 -16.06 -17.16 1.36
N ALA A 132 -16.97 -16.21 1.16
CA ALA A 132 -17.14 -15.06 2.03
C ALA A 132 -18.59 -14.94 2.47
N ILE A 133 -18.81 -14.69 3.76
CA ILE A 133 -20.13 -14.45 4.35
C ILE A 133 -20.11 -13.03 4.92
N MET A 134 -21.05 -12.22 4.49
CA MET A 134 -21.19 -10.83 4.93
C MET A 134 -22.54 -10.64 5.62
N ASN A 135 -22.53 -10.00 6.78
CA ASN A 135 -23.74 -9.73 7.55
C ASN A 135 -23.75 -8.26 8.00
N ASN A 136 -24.88 -7.60 7.77
CA ASN A 136 -25.12 -6.20 8.15
C ASN A 136 -24.00 -5.24 7.69
N ILE A 137 -23.34 -5.53 6.56
CA ILE A 137 -22.38 -4.61 5.95
C ILE A 137 -23.15 -3.44 5.36
N GLY A 138 -22.91 -2.26 5.90
CA GLY A 138 -23.65 -1.05 5.53
C GLY A 138 -22.75 0.17 5.36
N GLY A 139 -23.13 1.04 4.43
CA GLY A 139 -22.36 2.23 4.13
C GLY A 139 -21.14 1.97 3.23
N TYR A 140 -20.58 3.08 2.72
CA TYR A 140 -19.50 3.03 1.71
C TYR A 140 -18.24 2.35 2.24
N LEU A 141 -17.73 2.79 3.39
CA LEU A 141 -16.43 2.34 3.90
C LEU A 141 -16.42 0.84 4.27
N GLU A 142 -17.45 0.36 4.99
CA GLU A 142 -17.57 -1.06 5.33
C GLU A 142 -17.68 -1.93 4.07
N SER A 143 -18.45 -1.47 3.07
CA SER A 143 -18.60 -2.19 1.80
C SER A 143 -17.29 -2.26 1.02
N GLN A 144 -16.50 -1.18 1.00
CA GLN A 144 -15.17 -1.15 0.38
C GLN A 144 -14.20 -2.10 1.08
N ILE A 145 -14.16 -2.09 2.41
CA ILE A 145 -13.33 -3.00 3.20
C ILE A 145 -13.72 -4.47 2.93
N ALA A 146 -15.02 -4.80 2.98
CA ALA A 146 -15.50 -6.14 2.74
C ALA A 146 -15.19 -6.61 1.30
N PHE A 147 -15.36 -5.73 0.32
CA PHE A 147 -15.03 -6.01 -1.07
C PHE A 147 -13.51 -6.22 -1.28
N TYR A 148 -12.67 -5.39 -0.66
CA TYR A 148 -11.22 -5.57 -0.68
C TYR A 148 -10.81 -6.91 -0.08
N LEU A 149 -11.29 -7.23 1.13
CA LEU A 149 -10.97 -8.48 1.82
C LEU A 149 -11.40 -9.73 1.02
N ARG A 150 -12.54 -9.64 0.30
CA ARG A 150 -13.03 -10.71 -0.58
C ARG A 150 -12.11 -10.96 -1.77
N ASN A 151 -11.46 -9.92 -2.25
CA ASN A 151 -10.65 -9.96 -3.48
C ASN A 151 -9.13 -10.03 -3.20
N LEU A 152 -8.73 -10.00 -1.94
CA LEU A 152 -7.32 -10.04 -1.55
C LEU A 152 -6.66 -11.33 -2.06
N HIS A 153 -5.62 -11.17 -2.87
CA HIS A 153 -4.83 -12.30 -3.39
C HIS A 153 -3.74 -12.65 -2.39
N VAL A 154 -3.75 -13.89 -1.91
CA VAL A 154 -2.83 -14.37 -0.86
C VAL A 154 -1.83 -15.43 -1.35
N THR A 155 -1.90 -15.82 -2.65
CA THR A 155 -0.92 -16.70 -3.27
C THR A 155 0.23 -15.88 -3.87
N PRO A 156 1.46 -16.42 -3.92
CA PRO A 156 2.58 -15.72 -4.55
C PRO A 156 2.28 -15.40 -6.02
N ARG A 157 2.50 -14.15 -6.41
CA ARG A 157 2.28 -13.64 -7.77
C ARG A 157 3.31 -12.58 -8.11
N ASN A 158 3.47 -12.31 -9.39
CA ASN A 158 4.37 -11.27 -9.88
C ASN A 158 3.57 -10.15 -10.56
N ILE A 159 3.84 -8.92 -10.16
CA ILE A 159 3.28 -7.71 -10.76
C ILE A 159 4.43 -6.98 -11.44
N PHE A 160 4.35 -6.82 -12.76
CA PHE A 160 5.34 -6.12 -13.54
C PHE A 160 4.83 -4.73 -13.89
N PHE A 161 5.63 -3.70 -13.63
CA PHE A 161 5.38 -2.33 -14.06
C PHE A 161 6.37 -1.94 -15.15
N SER A 162 5.88 -1.50 -16.27
CA SER A 162 6.66 -0.89 -17.35
C SER A 162 6.04 0.45 -17.71
N ARG A 163 6.84 1.51 -17.79
CA ARG A 163 6.40 2.67 -18.54
C ARG A 163 6.33 2.30 -20.02
N HIS A 164 5.51 3.05 -20.78
CA HIS A 164 5.62 3.03 -22.23
C HIS A 164 7.08 3.29 -22.68
N GLY A 165 7.49 2.78 -23.81
CA GLY A 165 8.76 3.14 -24.42
C GLY A 165 8.90 4.65 -24.60
N GLU A 166 10.12 5.17 -24.72
CA GLU A 166 10.33 6.60 -24.94
C GLU A 166 9.42 7.13 -26.07
N SER A 167 8.68 8.20 -25.80
CA SER A 167 7.79 8.83 -26.79
C SER A 167 8.44 10.05 -27.44
N GLN A 168 7.89 10.50 -28.57
CA GLN A 168 8.32 11.74 -29.23
C GLN A 168 8.22 12.94 -28.28
N TYR A 169 7.18 13.00 -27.43
CA TYR A 169 7.04 14.07 -26.44
C TYR A 169 8.10 13.98 -25.33
N ASN A 170 8.51 12.78 -24.93
CA ASN A 170 9.62 12.65 -23.99
C ASN A 170 10.90 13.24 -24.55
N VAL A 171 11.22 13.00 -25.84
CA VAL A 171 12.39 13.58 -26.53
C VAL A 171 12.31 15.09 -26.59
N GLN A 172 11.09 15.65 -26.78
CA GLN A 172 10.85 17.09 -26.84
C GLN A 172 10.72 17.76 -25.45
N GLY A 173 10.78 17.00 -24.35
CA GLY A 173 10.58 17.53 -23.00
C GLY A 173 9.15 17.92 -22.67
N LYS A 174 8.16 17.51 -23.48
CA LYS A 174 6.74 17.83 -23.31
C LYS A 174 6.05 16.86 -22.35
N ILE A 175 5.06 17.38 -21.62
CA ILE A 175 4.20 16.60 -20.73
C ILE A 175 2.85 16.31 -21.38
N GLY A 176 2.17 15.27 -20.90
CA GLY A 176 0.82 14.90 -21.37
C GLY A 176 0.79 14.40 -22.82
N GLY A 177 -0.31 14.72 -23.48
CA GLY A 177 -0.58 14.42 -24.88
C GLY A 177 -0.64 12.93 -25.24
N ASP A 178 -0.85 12.66 -26.52
CA ASP A 178 -0.92 11.29 -27.06
C ASP A 178 0.05 11.12 -28.25
N SER A 179 1.34 11.28 -27.99
CA SER A 179 2.39 11.13 -29.00
C SER A 179 2.78 9.66 -29.20
N ASP A 180 3.29 9.36 -30.40
CA ASP A 180 3.84 8.06 -30.75
C ASP A 180 5.19 7.80 -30.06
N LEU A 181 5.66 6.53 -30.08
CA LEU A 181 6.98 6.17 -29.63
C LEU A 181 8.08 6.78 -30.49
N SER A 182 9.23 7.09 -29.90
CA SER A 182 10.47 7.38 -30.60
C SER A 182 11.08 6.09 -31.17
N GLU A 183 12.14 6.21 -31.97
CA GLU A 183 12.87 5.03 -32.46
C GLU A 183 13.37 4.15 -31.30
N ARG A 184 13.91 4.77 -30.24
CA ARG A 184 14.36 4.09 -29.02
C ARG A 184 13.19 3.44 -28.28
N GLY A 185 12.02 4.10 -28.24
CA GLY A 185 10.79 3.55 -27.69
C GLY A 185 10.31 2.30 -28.45
N TRP A 186 10.39 2.30 -29.78
CA TRP A 186 10.10 1.12 -30.60
C TRP A 186 11.11 0.00 -30.41
N ALA A 187 12.40 0.32 -30.24
CA ALA A 187 13.42 -0.69 -29.91
C ALA A 187 13.11 -1.35 -28.55
N TYR A 188 12.69 -0.55 -27.56
CA TYR A 188 12.23 -1.07 -26.26
C TYR A 188 11.01 -1.99 -26.42
N ALA A 189 9.99 -1.57 -27.18
CA ALA A 189 8.78 -2.38 -27.40
C ALA A 189 9.10 -3.73 -28.02
N ARG A 190 10.06 -3.81 -28.96
CA ARG A 190 10.53 -5.08 -29.56
C ARG A 190 11.32 -5.96 -28.60
N ALA A 191 12.05 -5.38 -27.66
CA ALA A 191 12.87 -6.13 -26.71
C ALA A 191 12.10 -6.62 -25.46
N LEU A 192 11.00 -5.92 -25.11
CA LEU A 192 10.18 -6.20 -23.93
C LEU A 192 9.66 -7.64 -23.85
N PRO A 193 9.15 -8.27 -24.94
CA PRO A 193 8.64 -9.64 -24.88
C PRO A 193 9.66 -10.65 -24.37
N LYS A 194 10.90 -10.56 -24.84
CA LYS A 194 11.97 -11.47 -24.38
C LYS A 194 12.24 -11.27 -22.89
N LEU A 195 12.34 -10.04 -22.43
CA LEU A 195 12.55 -9.74 -21.00
C LEU A 195 11.45 -10.33 -20.13
N ILE A 196 10.19 -10.17 -20.54
CA ILE A 196 9.05 -10.70 -19.78
C ILE A 196 9.08 -12.23 -19.78
N HIS A 197 9.29 -12.88 -20.94
CA HIS A 197 9.36 -14.33 -21.02
C HIS A 197 10.50 -14.91 -20.18
N ASP A 198 11.68 -14.29 -20.18
CA ASP A 198 12.84 -14.72 -19.38
C ASP A 198 12.54 -14.68 -17.85
N ASN A 199 11.57 -13.85 -17.42
CA ASN A 199 11.23 -13.68 -16.01
C ASN A 199 9.97 -14.43 -15.56
N ILE A 200 9.10 -14.85 -16.48
CA ILE A 200 7.84 -15.50 -16.13
C ILE A 200 7.76 -16.94 -16.69
N GLY A 201 8.59 -17.28 -17.70
CA GLY A 201 8.53 -18.56 -18.38
C GLY A 201 7.17 -18.78 -19.06
N ASP A 202 6.66 -20.00 -18.92
CA ASP A 202 5.36 -20.42 -19.47
C ASP A 202 4.16 -20.11 -18.54
N ALA A 203 4.38 -19.41 -17.42
CA ALA A 203 3.29 -19.07 -16.52
C ALA A 203 2.32 -18.07 -17.20
N PRO A 204 1.00 -18.16 -16.91
CA PRO A 204 0.05 -17.24 -17.49
C PRO A 204 0.30 -15.80 -17.05
N LEU A 205 0.18 -14.87 -17.99
CA LEU A 205 0.32 -13.43 -17.79
C LEU A 205 -0.80 -12.69 -18.50
N THR A 206 -1.35 -11.67 -17.87
CA THR A 206 -2.24 -10.71 -18.51
C THR A 206 -1.54 -9.35 -18.62
N VAL A 207 -1.72 -8.66 -19.74
CA VAL A 207 -1.15 -7.32 -19.98
C VAL A 207 -2.26 -6.28 -19.88
N TRP A 208 -2.07 -5.29 -19.01
CA TRP A 208 -2.92 -4.11 -18.96
C TRP A 208 -2.17 -2.91 -19.53
N HIS A 209 -2.85 -2.10 -20.32
CA HIS A 209 -2.28 -0.85 -20.77
C HIS A 209 -3.33 0.27 -20.82
N SER A 210 -2.88 1.51 -20.86
CA SER A 210 -3.76 2.68 -20.97
C SER A 210 -4.38 2.79 -22.37
N SER A 211 -5.31 3.73 -22.53
CA SER A 211 -5.91 4.00 -23.84
C SER A 211 -4.99 4.80 -24.78
N LEU A 212 -3.87 5.36 -24.28
CA LEU A 212 -2.97 6.18 -25.06
C LEU A 212 -2.07 5.36 -25.99
N ARG A 213 -1.83 5.87 -27.20
CA ARG A 213 -1.13 5.18 -28.30
C ARG A 213 0.23 4.62 -27.90
N ARG A 214 1.05 5.39 -27.18
CA ARG A 214 2.39 4.95 -26.77
C ARG A 214 2.41 3.70 -25.89
N THR A 215 1.38 3.48 -25.06
CA THR A 215 1.27 2.23 -24.27
C THR A 215 0.82 1.06 -25.12
N ALA A 216 -0.14 1.26 -26.01
CA ALA A 216 -0.58 0.25 -26.97
C ALA A 216 0.57 -0.18 -27.91
N GLN A 217 1.36 0.78 -28.41
CA GLN A 217 2.54 0.53 -29.22
C GLN A 217 3.61 -0.25 -28.45
N THR A 218 3.85 0.09 -27.19
CA THR A 218 4.78 -0.63 -26.32
C THR A 218 4.36 -2.08 -26.10
N ALA A 219 3.05 -2.31 -25.92
CA ALA A 219 2.49 -3.65 -25.71
C ALA A 219 2.26 -4.45 -26.99
N SER A 220 2.51 -3.87 -28.19
CA SER A 220 2.10 -4.45 -29.48
C SER A 220 2.77 -5.80 -29.80
N PHE A 221 4.01 -6.01 -29.36
CA PHE A 221 4.79 -7.22 -29.61
C PHE A 221 4.61 -8.31 -28.54
N LEU A 222 3.91 -8.01 -27.44
CA LEU A 222 3.65 -8.99 -26.39
C LEU A 222 2.56 -9.98 -26.85
N ASP A 223 2.81 -11.26 -26.79
CA ASP A 223 1.86 -12.32 -27.17
C ASP A 223 1.13 -12.86 -25.92
N TYR A 224 0.40 -11.96 -25.23
CA TYR A 224 -0.41 -12.24 -24.06
C TYR A 224 -1.77 -11.56 -24.19
N PRO A 225 -2.82 -12.04 -23.50
CA PRO A 225 -4.11 -11.33 -23.41
C PRO A 225 -3.92 -9.90 -22.95
N LYS A 226 -4.54 -8.95 -23.67
CA LYS A 226 -4.41 -7.51 -23.38
C LYS A 226 -5.76 -6.91 -23.00
N LEU A 227 -5.77 -6.08 -21.95
CA LEU A 227 -6.92 -5.30 -21.53
C LEU A 227 -6.56 -3.81 -21.52
N ILE A 228 -7.46 -3.01 -22.08
CA ILE A 228 -7.32 -1.55 -22.11
C ILE A 228 -8.07 -0.95 -20.94
N TRP A 229 -7.37 -0.16 -20.13
CA TRP A 229 -7.94 0.55 -18.99
C TRP A 229 -7.75 2.05 -19.14
N LYS A 230 -8.83 2.79 -19.38
CA LYS A 230 -8.77 4.27 -19.41
C LYS A 230 -8.28 4.85 -18.08
N SER A 231 -8.59 4.21 -16.96
CA SER A 231 -8.09 4.61 -15.64
C SER A 231 -6.57 4.50 -15.49
N LEU A 232 -5.86 3.88 -16.45
CA LEU A 232 -4.39 3.85 -16.51
C LEU A 232 -3.81 4.97 -17.39
N ASP A 233 -4.64 5.86 -17.98
CA ASP A 233 -4.14 7.01 -18.75
C ASP A 233 -3.29 7.92 -17.86
N GLU A 234 -2.33 8.64 -18.47
CA GLU A 234 -1.47 9.57 -17.74
C GLU A 234 -2.27 10.67 -17.07
N LEU A 235 -1.67 11.34 -16.10
CA LEU A 235 -2.21 12.53 -15.46
C LEU A 235 -2.57 13.55 -16.53
N ASP A 236 -3.82 13.99 -16.54
CA ASP A 236 -4.30 15.06 -17.42
C ASP A 236 -3.70 16.39 -16.96
N ALA A 237 -2.85 16.97 -17.78
CA ALA A 237 -2.19 18.24 -17.49
C ALA A 237 -3.07 19.47 -17.87
N GLY A 238 -4.30 19.25 -18.34
CA GLY A 238 -5.25 20.31 -18.65
C GLY A 238 -4.65 21.35 -19.62
N VAL A 239 -4.69 22.62 -19.24
CA VAL A 239 -4.15 23.71 -20.09
C VAL A 239 -2.63 23.61 -20.34
N CYS A 240 -1.91 22.85 -19.54
CA CYS A 240 -0.47 22.62 -19.68
C CYS A 240 -0.15 21.38 -20.55
N ASP A 241 -1.17 20.73 -21.10
CA ASP A 241 -0.97 19.55 -21.94
C ASP A 241 -0.15 19.89 -23.18
N SER A 242 0.79 19.02 -23.54
CA SER A 242 1.71 19.21 -24.68
C SER A 242 2.73 20.36 -24.54
N MET A 243 2.88 20.93 -23.35
CA MET A 243 3.90 21.96 -23.06
C MET A 243 5.15 21.36 -22.43
N THR A 244 6.28 22.06 -22.57
CA THR A 244 7.47 21.82 -21.76
C THR A 244 7.36 22.51 -20.41
N TYR A 245 8.21 22.17 -19.46
CA TYR A 245 8.20 22.85 -18.14
C TYR A 245 8.63 24.31 -18.25
N GLU A 246 9.52 24.66 -19.18
CA GLU A 246 9.95 26.03 -19.46
C GLU A 246 8.79 26.87 -20.04
N GLU A 247 7.97 26.24 -20.88
CA GLU A 247 6.75 26.90 -21.41
C GLU A 247 5.73 27.10 -20.28
N ILE A 248 5.54 26.10 -19.40
CA ILE A 248 4.63 26.23 -18.25
C ILE A 248 5.10 27.34 -17.31
N GLU A 249 6.38 27.39 -16.97
CA GLU A 249 6.96 28.45 -16.13
C GLU A 249 6.75 29.84 -16.75
N ARG A 250 6.88 29.93 -18.07
CA ARG A 250 6.72 31.19 -18.79
C ARG A 250 5.26 31.65 -18.89
N TYR A 251 4.34 30.74 -19.23
CA TYR A 251 2.95 31.10 -19.53
C TYR A 251 2.02 30.96 -18.31
N TYR A 252 2.39 30.13 -17.35
CA TYR A 252 1.63 29.83 -16.14
C TYR A 252 2.51 29.80 -14.88
N PRO A 253 3.24 30.93 -14.57
CA PRO A 253 4.23 30.94 -13.49
C PRO A 253 3.64 30.65 -12.10
N GLU A 254 2.41 31.09 -11.83
CA GLU A 254 1.71 30.81 -10.57
C GLU A 254 1.38 29.31 -10.42
N ASP A 255 0.94 28.66 -11.51
CA ASP A 255 0.67 27.23 -11.54
C ASP A 255 1.96 26.41 -11.36
N TYR A 256 3.04 26.86 -12.00
CA TYR A 256 4.36 26.22 -11.86
C TYR A 256 4.85 26.26 -10.42
N ALA A 257 4.76 27.42 -9.75
CA ALA A 257 5.15 27.60 -8.35
C ALA A 257 4.26 26.78 -7.39
N SER A 258 2.94 26.87 -7.54
CA SER A 258 1.98 26.13 -6.70
C SER A 258 2.14 24.61 -6.82
N ARG A 259 2.46 24.13 -8.04
CA ARG A 259 2.75 22.71 -8.26
C ARG A 259 4.02 22.25 -7.55
N ASP A 260 5.06 23.07 -7.54
CA ASP A 260 6.31 22.70 -6.87
C ASP A 260 6.20 22.79 -5.34
N GLU A 261 5.29 23.62 -4.81
CA GLU A 261 4.98 23.71 -3.38
C GLU A 261 4.26 22.43 -2.86
N ASP A 262 3.19 22.00 -3.54
CA ASP A 262 2.43 20.79 -3.17
C ASP A 262 2.04 19.96 -4.40
N LYS A 263 3.00 19.21 -4.91
CA LYS A 263 2.83 18.42 -6.13
C LYS A 263 1.77 17.30 -6.01
N PHE A 264 1.44 16.86 -4.81
CA PHE A 264 0.43 15.81 -4.62
C PHE A 264 -0.99 16.36 -4.76
N ASN A 265 -1.27 17.50 -4.13
CA ASN A 265 -2.62 18.09 -4.14
C ASN A 265 -2.83 19.10 -5.27
N TYR A 266 -1.75 19.63 -5.88
CA TYR A 266 -1.88 20.57 -6.97
C TYR A 266 -2.64 19.93 -8.14
N ARG A 267 -3.70 20.63 -8.59
CA ARG A 267 -4.52 20.25 -9.75
C ARG A 267 -4.23 21.19 -10.91
N TYR A 268 -3.87 20.64 -12.07
CA TYR A 268 -3.75 21.42 -13.30
C TYR A 268 -5.11 22.02 -13.69
N ARG A 269 -5.11 23.24 -14.21
CA ARG A 269 -6.34 23.90 -14.67
C ARG A 269 -6.99 23.09 -15.80
N GLY A 270 -8.23 22.62 -15.56
CA GLY A 270 -8.94 21.73 -16.48
C GLY A 270 -8.40 20.30 -16.54
N GLY A 271 -7.53 19.92 -15.62
CA GLY A 271 -6.92 18.60 -15.55
C GLY A 271 -7.01 17.97 -14.16
N GLU A 272 -6.02 17.15 -13.82
CA GLU A 272 -5.97 16.31 -12.64
C GLU A 272 -4.82 16.69 -11.68
N SER A 273 -4.94 16.24 -10.44
CA SER A 273 -3.87 16.13 -9.44
C SER A 273 -3.48 14.66 -9.24
N TYR A 274 -2.38 14.40 -8.52
CA TYR A 274 -2.07 13.03 -8.07
C TYR A 274 -3.17 12.45 -7.19
N ARG A 275 -3.82 13.28 -6.39
CA ARG A 275 -4.96 12.86 -5.57
C ARG A 275 -6.12 12.31 -6.42
N ASP A 276 -6.39 12.93 -7.57
CA ASP A 276 -7.42 12.46 -8.51
C ASP A 276 -7.03 11.12 -9.14
N ILE A 277 -5.75 10.94 -9.48
CA ILE A 277 -5.25 9.64 -9.96
C ILE A 277 -5.47 8.56 -8.91
N VAL A 278 -5.14 8.81 -7.64
CA VAL A 278 -5.36 7.83 -6.56
C VAL A 278 -6.82 7.41 -6.49
N VAL A 279 -7.75 8.36 -6.58
CA VAL A 279 -9.19 8.07 -6.56
C VAL A 279 -9.63 7.24 -7.78
N ARG A 280 -9.20 7.61 -9.01
CA ARG A 280 -9.60 6.87 -10.21
C ARG A 280 -8.93 5.51 -10.38
N LEU A 281 -7.84 5.25 -9.64
CA LEU A 281 -7.18 3.96 -9.62
C LEU A 281 -7.81 2.95 -8.64
N GLU A 282 -8.73 3.38 -7.77
CA GLU A 282 -9.38 2.48 -6.81
C GLU A 282 -9.94 1.21 -7.47
N PRO A 283 -10.79 1.27 -8.53
CA PRO A 283 -11.28 0.08 -9.18
C PRO A 283 -10.17 -0.75 -9.88
N VAL A 284 -9.11 -0.10 -10.35
CA VAL A 284 -7.95 -0.79 -10.94
C VAL A 284 -7.20 -1.59 -9.87
N ILE A 285 -6.98 -1.00 -8.70
CA ILE A 285 -6.33 -1.67 -7.56
C ILE A 285 -7.15 -2.87 -7.11
N MET A 286 -8.49 -2.72 -7.01
CA MET A 286 -9.38 -3.81 -6.62
C MET A 286 -9.34 -4.99 -7.60
N GLU A 287 -9.28 -4.71 -8.92
CA GLU A 287 -9.12 -5.76 -9.90
C GLU A 287 -7.70 -6.32 -9.92
N LEU A 288 -6.68 -5.49 -9.71
CA LEU A 288 -5.29 -5.89 -9.61
C LEU A 288 -5.06 -6.89 -8.46
N GLU A 289 -5.77 -6.71 -7.34
CA GLU A 289 -5.70 -7.66 -6.21
C GLU A 289 -6.27 -9.04 -6.54
N ARG A 290 -7.04 -9.19 -7.59
CA ARG A 290 -7.60 -10.48 -8.05
C ARG A 290 -6.76 -11.19 -9.10
N GLN A 291 -5.84 -10.45 -9.73
CA GLN A 291 -5.03 -11.01 -10.82
C GLN A 291 -3.90 -11.90 -10.28
N ASP A 292 -3.55 -12.93 -11.04
CA ASP A 292 -2.33 -13.71 -10.84
C ASP A 292 -1.11 -12.90 -11.29
N ASN A 293 -0.39 -13.33 -12.32
CA ASN A 293 0.72 -12.54 -12.87
C ASN A 293 0.20 -11.50 -13.87
N ILE A 294 0.68 -10.28 -13.74
CA ILE A 294 0.24 -9.17 -14.57
C ILE A 294 1.39 -8.24 -14.96
N LEU A 295 1.35 -7.74 -16.20
CA LEU A 295 2.18 -6.64 -16.65
C LEU A 295 1.32 -5.40 -16.90
N ILE A 296 1.64 -4.30 -16.23
CA ILE A 296 1.00 -3.00 -16.46
C ILE A 296 1.95 -2.12 -17.27
N VAL A 297 1.55 -1.82 -18.51
CA VAL A 297 2.23 -0.84 -19.37
C VAL A 297 1.52 0.50 -19.21
N GLY A 298 2.12 1.40 -18.46
CA GLY A 298 1.48 2.65 -18.04
C GLY A 298 2.37 3.88 -18.18
N HIS A 299 2.10 4.85 -17.33
CA HIS A 299 2.70 6.17 -17.35
C HIS A 299 3.31 6.51 -15.99
N GLN A 300 4.11 7.58 -15.94
CA GLN A 300 4.90 7.90 -14.76
C GLN A 300 4.03 8.19 -13.54
N ALA A 301 2.99 9.02 -13.65
CA ALA A 301 2.18 9.39 -12.50
C ALA A 301 1.32 8.22 -12.00
N VAL A 302 0.72 7.48 -12.91
CA VAL A 302 -0.09 6.30 -12.60
C VAL A 302 0.74 5.21 -11.94
N LEU A 303 1.89 4.87 -12.52
CA LEU A 303 2.77 3.83 -11.96
C LEU A 303 3.37 4.24 -10.61
N ARG A 304 3.59 5.52 -10.35
CA ARG A 304 3.97 6.02 -9.01
C ARG A 304 2.89 5.72 -7.97
N CYS A 305 1.61 5.93 -8.32
CA CYS A 305 0.50 5.65 -7.41
C CYS A 305 0.37 4.15 -7.12
N LEU A 306 0.44 3.30 -8.16
CA LEU A 306 0.39 1.84 -7.99
C LEU A 306 1.62 1.32 -7.22
N TYR A 307 2.80 1.82 -7.53
CA TYR A 307 4.03 1.44 -6.83
C TYR A 307 4.01 1.85 -5.35
N ALA A 308 3.50 3.05 -5.06
CA ALA A 308 3.36 3.54 -3.69
C ALA A 308 2.37 2.71 -2.87
N TYR A 309 1.33 2.18 -3.49
CA TYR A 309 0.37 1.29 -2.87
C TYR A 309 1.04 0.01 -2.34
N PHE A 310 1.86 -0.67 -3.16
CA PHE A 310 2.53 -1.91 -2.76
C PHE A 310 3.69 -1.71 -1.78
N ASN A 311 4.30 -0.53 -1.75
CA ASN A 311 5.49 -0.22 -0.94
C ASN A 311 5.22 0.77 0.20
N GLU A 312 3.96 1.07 0.50
CA GLU A 312 3.50 1.89 1.63
C GLU A 312 4.17 3.28 1.73
N TYR A 313 4.41 3.94 0.57
CA TYR A 313 4.98 5.28 0.55
C TYR A 313 4.00 6.32 1.09
N LYS A 314 4.52 7.35 1.74
CA LYS A 314 3.73 8.53 2.14
C LYS A 314 3.22 9.27 0.90
N GLN A 315 2.02 9.81 0.97
CA GLN A 315 1.41 10.59 -0.12
C GLN A 315 2.32 11.75 -0.59
N SER A 316 3.00 12.42 0.35
CA SER A 316 3.94 13.50 0.05
C SER A 316 5.14 13.07 -0.81
N ASP A 317 5.53 11.81 -0.75
CA ASP A 317 6.72 11.29 -1.44
C ASP A 317 6.37 10.67 -2.80
N LEU A 318 5.11 10.29 -2.97
CA LEU A 318 4.58 9.61 -4.15
C LEU A 318 4.94 10.32 -5.46
N PRO A 319 4.78 11.67 -5.63
CA PRO A 319 5.09 12.36 -6.88
C PRO A 319 6.58 12.37 -7.26
N TYR A 320 7.45 11.92 -6.36
CA TYR A 320 8.91 11.96 -6.52
C TYR A 320 9.53 10.56 -6.65
N ILE A 321 8.73 9.49 -6.65
CA ILE A 321 9.19 8.13 -6.89
C ILE A 321 9.79 8.02 -8.29
N LYS A 322 10.99 7.42 -8.40
CA LYS A 322 11.65 7.23 -9.69
C LYS A 322 11.11 5.98 -10.39
N ILE A 323 10.40 6.18 -11.51
CA ILE A 323 9.95 5.13 -12.43
C ILE A 323 10.61 5.43 -13.78
N PRO A 324 11.77 4.85 -14.07
CA PRO A 324 12.53 5.17 -15.29
C PRO A 324 11.88 4.56 -16.54
N LEU A 325 12.15 5.18 -17.70
CA LEU A 325 11.86 4.58 -19.00
C LEU A 325 12.74 3.33 -19.23
N HIS A 326 12.32 2.45 -20.11
CA HIS A 326 13.04 1.25 -20.56
C HIS A 326 13.50 0.33 -19.40
N THR A 327 12.75 0.37 -18.29
CA THR A 327 12.99 -0.47 -17.11
C THR A 327 11.67 -1.14 -16.72
N VAL A 328 11.73 -2.44 -16.49
CA VAL A 328 10.63 -3.21 -15.90
C VAL A 328 10.89 -3.35 -14.41
N ILE A 329 9.92 -3.00 -13.58
CA ILE A 329 9.93 -3.22 -12.14
C ILE A 329 9.04 -4.42 -11.87
N LYS A 330 9.59 -5.47 -11.27
CA LYS A 330 8.87 -6.65 -10.83
C LYS A 330 8.65 -6.53 -9.33
N LEU A 331 7.41 -6.61 -8.91
CA LEU A 331 6.98 -6.64 -7.53
C LEU A 331 6.44 -8.02 -7.20
N THR A 332 6.86 -8.57 -6.07
CA THR A 332 6.33 -9.83 -5.52
C THR A 332 5.76 -9.54 -4.13
N PRO A 333 4.45 -9.25 -4.04
CA PRO A 333 3.80 -8.98 -2.76
C PRO A 333 3.91 -10.17 -1.82
N LYS A 334 4.18 -9.88 -0.54
CA LYS A 334 4.28 -10.85 0.56
C LYS A 334 3.32 -10.46 1.68
N ALA A 335 3.15 -11.36 2.66
CA ALA A 335 2.34 -11.08 3.85
C ALA A 335 2.83 -9.84 4.63
N TYR A 336 4.12 -9.56 4.60
CA TYR A 336 4.76 -8.42 5.26
C TYR A 336 5.74 -7.73 4.30
N GLY A 337 5.20 -6.82 3.47
CA GLY A 337 6.00 -6.07 2.51
C GLY A 337 5.95 -6.59 1.08
N CYS A 338 6.86 -6.13 0.26
CA CYS A 338 6.92 -6.44 -1.16
C CYS A 338 8.39 -6.56 -1.60
N ASP A 339 8.74 -7.67 -2.24
CA ASP A 339 10.06 -7.77 -2.87
C ASP A 339 10.06 -7.02 -4.19
N GLU A 340 11.19 -6.40 -4.52
CA GLU A 340 11.37 -5.65 -5.75
C GLU A 340 12.60 -6.08 -6.51
N GLU A 341 12.45 -6.25 -7.83
CA GLU A 341 13.52 -6.46 -8.78
C GLU A 341 13.37 -5.46 -9.94
N ARG A 342 14.48 -4.91 -10.44
CA ARG A 342 14.47 -3.98 -11.59
C ARG A 342 15.30 -4.52 -12.72
N TYR A 343 14.71 -4.56 -13.91
CA TYR A 343 15.33 -5.02 -15.12
C TYR A 343 15.43 -3.88 -16.13
N GLN A 344 16.60 -3.29 -16.24
CA GLN A 344 16.86 -2.23 -17.21
C GLN A 344 17.36 -2.83 -18.51
N LEU A 345 16.68 -2.52 -19.62
CA LEU A 345 17.18 -2.87 -20.95
C LEU A 345 18.30 -1.88 -21.38
N PRO A 346 19.32 -2.36 -22.11
CA PRO A 346 20.45 -1.55 -22.58
C PRO A 346 20.04 -0.68 -23.79
N ILE A 347 18.96 0.08 -23.63
CA ILE A 347 18.41 1.01 -24.63
C ILE A 347 18.29 2.38 -23.95
N GLU A 348 19.05 3.34 -24.42
CA GLU A 348 19.02 4.69 -23.86
C GLU A 348 17.64 5.32 -23.92
N ALA A 349 17.33 6.17 -22.96
CA ALA A 349 16.13 7.00 -22.92
C ALA A 349 16.41 8.30 -22.19
N VAL A 350 15.61 9.33 -22.47
CA VAL A 350 15.69 10.59 -21.74
C VAL A 350 15.29 10.39 -20.28
N ASP A 351 15.99 11.08 -19.36
CA ASP A 351 15.57 11.10 -17.96
C ASP A 351 14.46 12.13 -17.77
N THR A 352 13.28 11.65 -17.45
CA THR A 352 12.10 12.47 -17.18
C THR A 352 11.85 12.66 -15.68
N HIS A 353 12.79 12.23 -14.83
CA HIS A 353 12.64 12.35 -13.39
C HIS A 353 12.96 13.76 -12.92
N ARG A 354 12.02 14.37 -12.18
CA ARG A 354 12.26 15.64 -11.47
C ARG A 354 12.29 15.36 -9.98
N PRO A 355 13.44 15.63 -9.30
CA PRO A 355 13.55 15.47 -7.85
C PRO A 355 12.65 16.47 -7.12
N ARG A 356 12.45 16.25 -5.83
CA ARG A 356 11.74 17.22 -4.97
C ARG A 356 12.54 18.54 -4.95
N PRO A 357 11.88 19.70 -5.13
CA PRO A 357 12.52 20.98 -4.91
C PRO A 357 13.12 21.06 -3.50
N ARG A 358 14.34 21.58 -3.38
CA ARG A 358 14.92 21.81 -2.06
C ARG A 358 14.19 23.02 -1.45
N PRO A 359 13.80 22.96 -0.16
CA PRO A 359 13.28 24.15 0.50
C PRO A 359 14.31 25.26 0.41
N PRO A 360 13.89 26.53 0.22
CA PRO A 360 14.81 27.66 0.22
C PRO A 360 15.64 27.61 1.50
N ARG A 361 16.96 27.80 1.34
CA ARG A 361 17.86 27.85 2.50
C ARG A 361 17.33 28.93 3.43
N PRO A 362 17.10 28.66 4.72
CA PRO A 362 16.72 29.72 5.64
C PRO A 362 17.77 30.84 5.54
N PRO A 363 17.35 32.11 5.56
CA PRO A 363 18.30 33.22 5.58
C PRO A 363 19.30 32.99 6.69
N PRO A 364 20.58 33.33 6.52
CA PRO A 364 21.56 33.21 7.59
C PRO A 364 20.97 33.92 8.81
N ALA A 365 20.95 33.22 9.94
CA ALA A 365 20.47 33.78 11.19
C ALA A 365 21.21 35.12 11.40
N ALA A 366 20.47 36.21 11.51
CA ALA A 366 21.05 37.47 11.96
C ALA A 366 21.75 37.19 13.28
N GLU A 367 23.00 37.58 13.40
CA GLU A 367 23.74 37.50 14.65
C GLU A 367 22.99 38.34 15.69
N GLU A 368 22.14 37.65 16.50
CA GLU A 368 21.58 38.28 17.71
C GLU A 368 22.66 38.38 18.76
N ASP A 369 22.97 39.61 19.12
CA ASP A 369 23.86 39.99 20.24
C ASP A 369 23.47 39.17 21.50
N LYS A 370 24.49 38.53 22.07
CA LYS A 370 24.40 37.83 23.35
C LYS A 370 24.11 38.82 24.49
N ALA A 371 22.86 38.85 24.94
CA ALA A 371 22.54 39.40 26.26
C ALA A 371 21.70 38.35 27.04
N GLY A 372 22.25 37.92 28.15
CA GLY A 372 21.97 36.79 28.98
C GLY A 372 20.54 36.54 29.47
N GLY A 373 20.30 35.29 29.84
CA GLY A 373 19.15 34.83 30.61
C GLY A 373 18.98 33.32 30.55
N ALA A 374 19.41 32.64 31.58
CA ALA A 374 19.26 31.21 31.76
C ALA A 374 17.79 30.84 32.04
N THR A 375 17.17 30.01 31.18
CA THR A 375 16.10 29.02 31.49
C THR A 375 15.86 28.22 30.21
N GLY A 376 16.22 26.95 30.13
CA GLY A 376 16.03 26.24 28.89
C GLY A 376 16.35 24.74 28.88
N VAL A 377 16.32 24.05 30.04
CA VAL A 377 16.65 22.60 30.07
C VAL A 377 15.41 21.71 29.88
N GLU A 378 14.21 22.23 30.16
CA GLU A 378 12.98 21.45 30.03
C GLU A 378 12.41 21.40 28.60
N ASP A 379 12.61 22.44 27.80
CA ASP A 379 12.09 22.50 26.41
C ASP A 379 12.90 21.62 25.42
N GLU A 380 14.16 21.35 25.68
CA GLU A 380 15.02 20.51 24.83
C GLU A 380 14.67 19.02 24.97
N LEU A 381 14.29 18.57 26.16
CA LEU A 381 13.85 17.20 26.42
C LEU A 381 12.48 16.88 25.79
N ILE A 382 11.59 17.86 25.70
CA ILE A 382 10.26 17.70 25.07
C ILE A 382 10.38 17.67 23.54
N ARG A 383 11.28 18.44 22.95
CA ARG A 383 11.54 18.40 21.49
C ARG A 383 12.20 17.09 21.04
N ALA A 384 13.14 16.56 21.82
CA ALA A 384 13.80 15.28 21.51
C ALA A 384 12.82 14.10 21.51
N ALA A 385 11.80 14.11 22.38
CA ALA A 385 10.78 13.06 22.47
C ALA A 385 9.76 13.05 21.30
N LEU A 386 9.65 14.14 20.54
CA LEU A 386 8.68 14.31 19.46
C LEU A 386 9.26 14.10 18.04
N THR A 387 10.59 13.95 17.91
CA THR A 387 11.28 13.88 16.60
C THR A 387 11.78 12.50 16.18
N GLU A 388 11.66 11.46 17.01
CA GLU A 388 12.07 10.10 16.62
C GLU A 388 10.93 9.34 15.92
N PRO A 389 11.18 8.78 14.72
CA PRO A 389 10.22 7.91 14.05
C PRO A 389 10.09 6.56 14.79
N PRO A 390 8.91 5.90 14.73
CA PRO A 390 8.59 4.70 15.53
C PRO A 390 9.52 3.49 15.33
N SER A 391 10.31 3.47 14.28
CA SER A 391 11.21 2.35 13.93
C SER A 391 12.51 2.28 14.73
N GLN A 392 12.88 3.31 15.50
CA GLN A 392 14.13 3.29 16.29
C GLN A 392 13.93 3.04 17.79
N ARG A 393 12.72 2.83 18.26
CA ARG A 393 12.45 2.54 19.69
C ARG A 393 12.73 1.09 20.14
N ARG A 394 13.43 0.29 19.35
CA ARG A 394 13.73 -1.12 19.66
C ARG A 394 15.23 -1.41 19.86
N GLN A 395 15.94 -0.59 20.61
CA GLN A 395 17.24 -1.01 21.17
C GLN A 395 17.53 -0.26 22.48
N SER A 396 16.97 -0.72 23.58
CA SER A 396 17.55 -0.47 24.91
C SER A 396 17.11 -1.58 25.87
N GLY A 397 18.01 -2.47 26.13
CA GLY A 397 18.36 -3.27 27.27
C GLY A 397 17.33 -4.09 28.04
N PRO A 398 17.76 -5.21 28.62
CA PRO A 398 16.90 -6.11 29.38
C PRO A 398 16.51 -5.51 30.73
N LEU A 399 15.23 -5.61 31.09
CA LEU A 399 14.75 -5.38 32.44
C LEU A 399 15.29 -6.49 33.37
N PRO A 400 15.72 -6.19 34.59
CA PRO A 400 16.20 -7.18 35.54
C PRO A 400 15.04 -8.03 36.07
N ASN A 401 15.38 -9.31 36.33
CA ASN A 401 14.50 -10.32 36.93
C ASN A 401 13.87 -9.85 38.24
N ALA A 402 12.57 -9.98 38.37
CA ALA A 402 11.86 -10.33 39.60
C ALA A 402 10.57 -11.10 39.25
#